data_5e6683252894cae14987e026a0610f14
#
_entry.id   5e6683252894cae14987e026a0610f14
#
_cell.length_a   1.000
_cell.length_b   1.000
_cell.length_c   1.000
_cell.angle_alpha   90.00
_cell.angle_beta   90.00
_cell.angle_gamma   90.00
#
_symmetry.space_group_name_H-M   'P 1'
#
loop_
_entity.id
_entity.type
_entity.pdbx_description
1 polymer ?
#
loop_
_entity_poly.entity_id
_entity_poly.type
_entity_poly.pdbx_seq_one_letter_code
_entity_poly.pdbx_strand_id
1 'polypeptide(L)'
;DFKKFTAKTILHKIETEPESRVDWMLKRFEFACKSHSRNEKYQFWQYGNHPEEIFSEKFLWSKLDYIHLNPVRAGIVAKASHYLYSSASNYVNDNGIITITKVDNPVMDVLKPQSISNIYNW
;
A
#
# COMPACT_ATOMS: atom_id res chain seq x y z
N ASP A 1 14.55 -7.68 -9.95
CA ASP A 1 13.48 -6.70 -10.24
C ASP A 1 12.18 -7.12 -9.58
N PHE A 2 11.72 -6.33 -8.61
CA PHE A 2 10.55 -6.60 -7.78
C PHE A 2 9.28 -6.83 -8.61
N LYS A 3 8.96 -5.93 -9.54
CA LYS A 3 7.75 -6.03 -10.37
C LYS A 3 7.72 -7.30 -11.23
N LYS A 4 8.85 -7.67 -11.82
CA LYS A 4 8.95 -8.87 -12.64
C LYS A 4 8.80 -10.14 -11.80
N PHE A 5 9.47 -10.20 -10.65
CA PHE A 5 9.39 -11.33 -9.74
C PHE A 5 7.98 -11.52 -9.19
N THR A 6 7.38 -10.46 -8.64
CA THR A 6 6.04 -10.53 -8.04
C THR A 6 4.96 -10.83 -9.08
N ALA A 7 5.01 -10.22 -10.26
CA ALA A 7 4.07 -10.53 -11.34
C ALA A 7 4.11 -12.01 -11.73
N LYS A 8 5.31 -12.57 -11.94
CA LYS A 8 5.47 -13.99 -12.29
C LYS A 8 4.94 -14.91 -11.19
N THR A 9 5.31 -14.63 -9.94
CA THR A 9 4.91 -15.45 -8.80
C THR A 9 3.40 -15.41 -8.56
N ILE A 10 2.80 -14.22 -8.60
CA ILE A 10 1.36 -14.06 -8.35
C ILE A 10 0.54 -14.67 -9.49
N LEU A 11 0.91 -14.43 -10.75
CA LEU A 11 0.23 -15.03 -11.89
C LEU A 11 0.28 -16.57 -11.84
N HIS A 12 1.44 -17.13 -11.50
CA HIS A 12 1.57 -18.58 -11.33
C HIS A 12 0.65 -19.10 -10.22
N LYS A 13 0.60 -18.42 -9.07
CA LYS A 13 -0.31 -18.81 -7.98
C LYS A 13 -1.78 -18.74 -8.39
N ILE A 14 -2.19 -17.68 -9.11
CA ILE A 14 -3.55 -17.56 -9.63
C ILE A 14 -3.91 -18.71 -10.57
N GLU A 15 -2.97 -19.19 -11.38
CA GLU A 15 -3.20 -20.29 -12.31
C GLU A 15 -3.22 -21.68 -11.63
N THR A 16 -2.51 -21.84 -10.49
CA THR A 16 -2.26 -23.15 -9.88
C THR A 16 -2.96 -23.38 -8.54
N GLU A 17 -3.31 -22.33 -7.81
CA GLU A 17 -4.00 -22.42 -6.52
C GLU A 17 -5.53 -22.27 -6.70
N PRO A 18 -6.34 -22.81 -5.77
CA PRO A 18 -7.79 -22.65 -5.82
C PRO A 18 -8.21 -21.18 -5.65
N GLU A 19 -8.63 -20.55 -6.73
CA GLU A 19 -9.15 -19.19 -6.76
C GLU A 19 -10.42 -19.16 -7.62
N SER A 20 -11.54 -18.77 -7.04
CA SER A 20 -12.85 -18.76 -7.73
C SER A 20 -12.94 -17.73 -8.87
N ARG A 21 -12.05 -16.76 -8.91
CA ARG A 21 -12.04 -15.65 -9.87
C ARG A 21 -10.96 -15.76 -10.94
N VAL A 22 -10.30 -16.92 -11.08
CA VAL A 22 -9.18 -17.14 -12.01
C VAL A 22 -9.47 -16.59 -13.40
N ASP A 23 -10.56 -17.04 -14.02
CA ASP A 23 -10.92 -16.67 -15.40
C ASP A 23 -11.10 -15.16 -15.56
N TRP A 24 -11.76 -14.54 -14.61
CA TRP A 24 -11.98 -13.09 -14.63
C TRP A 24 -10.67 -12.32 -14.46
N MET A 25 -9.80 -12.74 -13.53
CA MET A 25 -8.52 -12.09 -13.27
C MET A 25 -7.59 -12.20 -14.47
N LEU A 26 -7.42 -13.40 -15.03
CA LEU A 26 -6.54 -13.62 -16.18
C LEU A 26 -7.03 -12.87 -17.42
N LYS A 27 -8.34 -12.84 -17.69
CA LYS A 27 -8.92 -12.01 -18.77
C LYS A 27 -8.62 -10.53 -18.61
N ARG A 28 -8.67 -10.00 -17.39
CA ARG A 28 -8.33 -8.59 -17.11
C ARG A 28 -6.86 -8.31 -17.37
N PHE A 29 -5.95 -9.20 -16.96
CA PHE A 29 -4.51 -9.04 -17.21
C PHE A 29 -4.15 -9.19 -18.70
N GLU A 30 -4.83 -10.09 -19.40
CA GLU A 30 -4.69 -10.23 -20.86
C GLU A 30 -5.18 -8.98 -21.59
N PHE A 31 -6.35 -8.47 -21.23
CA PHE A 31 -6.89 -7.24 -21.81
C PHE A 31 -5.95 -6.06 -21.59
N ALA A 32 -5.42 -5.89 -20.38
CA ALA A 32 -4.44 -4.85 -20.09
C ALA A 32 -3.16 -5.00 -20.92
N CYS A 33 -2.72 -6.24 -21.19
CA CYS A 33 -1.55 -6.53 -22.02
C CYS A 33 -1.75 -6.08 -23.48
N LYS A 34 -2.94 -6.23 -24.05
CA LYS A 34 -3.24 -5.86 -25.45
C LYS A 34 -3.06 -4.36 -25.72
N SER A 35 -3.12 -3.53 -24.69
CA SER A 35 -2.91 -2.09 -24.80
C SER A 35 -1.43 -1.69 -24.89
N HIS A 36 -0.50 -2.64 -24.70
CA HIS A 36 0.93 -2.37 -24.63
C HIS A 36 1.75 -3.49 -25.24
N SER A 37 2.69 -3.14 -26.13
CA SER A 37 3.55 -4.10 -26.85
C SER A 37 4.69 -4.70 -26.01
N ARG A 38 4.83 -4.32 -24.72
CA ARG A 38 5.96 -4.73 -23.86
C ARG A 38 5.78 -6.09 -23.19
N ASN A 39 4.55 -6.59 -23.08
CA ASN A 39 4.24 -7.87 -22.45
C ASN A 39 3.74 -8.86 -23.52
N GLU A 40 4.04 -10.14 -23.32
CA GLU A 40 3.65 -11.19 -24.29
C GLU A 40 2.23 -11.70 -24.02
N LYS A 41 1.85 -11.93 -22.77
CA LYS A 41 0.58 -12.58 -22.43
C LYS A 41 -0.26 -11.80 -21.41
N TYR A 42 0.34 -11.38 -20.30
CA TYR A 42 -0.36 -10.71 -19.20
C TYR A 42 0.35 -9.42 -18.77
N GLN A 43 -0.44 -8.43 -18.37
CA GLN A 43 0.05 -7.25 -17.68
C GLN A 43 -0.52 -7.23 -16.26
N PHE A 44 0.30 -7.55 -15.28
CA PHE A 44 -0.06 -7.51 -13.86
C PHE A 44 0.13 -6.11 -13.27
N TRP A 45 1.31 -5.51 -13.46
CA TRP A 45 1.63 -4.17 -12.98
C TRP A 45 1.37 -3.12 -14.06
N GLN A 46 0.79 -1.99 -13.65
CA GLN A 46 0.68 -0.84 -14.53
C GLN A 46 2.07 -0.26 -14.85
N TYR A 47 2.20 0.29 -16.06
CA TYR A 47 3.37 1.05 -16.45
C TYR A 47 3.31 2.47 -15.90
N GLY A 48 4.50 3.07 -15.78
CA GLY A 48 4.66 4.41 -15.24
C GLY A 48 4.76 4.40 -13.72
N ASN A 49 5.97 4.64 -13.23
CA ASN A 49 6.18 5.09 -11.88
C ASN A 49 6.26 6.61 -11.94
N HIS A 50 5.52 7.26 -11.08
CA HIS A 50 5.60 8.72 -10.90
C HIS A 50 6.20 8.97 -9.52
N PRO A 51 7.53 8.83 -9.36
CA PRO A 51 8.17 9.14 -8.09
C PRO A 51 8.04 10.64 -7.83
N GLU A 52 7.66 10.99 -6.62
CA GLU A 52 7.65 12.37 -6.15
C GLU A 52 8.71 12.51 -5.06
N GLU A 53 9.55 13.53 -5.17
CA GLU A 53 10.53 13.84 -4.15
C GLU A 53 9.84 14.40 -2.91
N ILE A 54 10.28 13.93 -1.74
CA ILE A 54 9.80 14.44 -0.46
C ILE A 54 10.64 15.67 -0.09
N PHE A 55 10.10 16.85 -0.33
CA PHE A 55 10.80 18.12 -0.15
C PHE A 55 10.41 18.86 1.14
N SER A 56 9.42 18.38 1.91
CA SER A 56 9.05 18.97 3.19
C SER A 56 8.39 17.94 4.11
N GLU A 57 8.49 18.16 5.42
CA GLU A 57 7.84 17.35 6.44
C GLU A 57 6.32 17.34 6.27
N LYS A 58 5.73 18.50 5.97
CA LYS A 58 4.29 18.59 5.70
C LYS A 58 3.87 17.68 4.54
N PHE A 59 4.67 17.65 3.48
CA PHE A 59 4.41 16.76 2.33
C PHE A 59 4.55 15.29 2.72
N LEU A 60 5.60 14.93 3.46
CA LEU A 60 5.80 13.58 3.98
C LEU A 60 4.59 13.10 4.79
N TRP A 61 4.14 13.89 5.75
CA TRP A 61 3.00 13.53 6.59
C TRP A 61 1.70 13.42 5.79
N SER A 62 1.49 14.32 4.83
CA SER A 62 0.36 14.21 3.89
C SER A 62 0.36 12.89 3.10
N LYS A 63 1.54 12.40 2.71
CA LYS A 63 1.66 11.11 2.00
C LYS A 63 1.49 9.91 2.95
N LEU A 64 1.99 9.98 4.17
CA LEU A 64 1.74 8.97 5.20
C LEU A 64 0.25 8.85 5.52
N ASP A 65 -0.43 9.97 5.77
CA ASP A 65 -1.88 10.01 5.98
C ASP A 65 -2.64 9.39 4.79
N TYR A 66 -2.25 9.76 3.58
CA TYR A 66 -2.86 9.22 2.38
C TYR A 66 -2.74 7.69 2.31
N ILE A 67 -1.54 7.14 2.53
CA ILE A 67 -1.28 5.70 2.49
C ILE A 67 -2.03 4.98 3.61
N HIS A 68 -1.97 5.50 4.83
CA HIS A 68 -2.59 4.88 5.99
C HIS A 68 -4.12 4.91 5.95
N LEU A 69 -4.71 5.99 5.46
CA LEU A 69 -6.17 6.15 5.37
C LEU A 69 -6.80 5.48 4.14
N ASN A 70 -6.02 5.07 3.15
CA ASN A 70 -6.57 4.42 1.96
C ASN A 70 -7.43 3.18 2.27
N PRO A 71 -7.04 2.24 3.15
CA PRO A 71 -7.86 1.10 3.49
C PRO A 71 -9.17 1.49 4.21
N VAL A 72 -9.16 2.58 4.97
CA VAL A 72 -10.37 3.12 5.64
C VAL A 72 -11.30 3.72 4.59
N ARG A 73 -10.78 4.56 3.69
CA ARG A 73 -11.56 5.15 2.59
C ARG A 73 -12.15 4.11 1.64
N ALA A 74 -11.44 3.00 1.46
CA ALA A 74 -11.91 1.86 0.68
C ALA A 74 -12.92 0.97 1.43
N GLY A 75 -13.22 1.25 2.71
CA GLY A 75 -14.13 0.45 3.53
C GLY A 75 -13.59 -0.93 3.93
N ILE A 76 -12.28 -1.15 3.83
CA ILE A 76 -11.65 -2.43 4.18
C ILE A 76 -11.52 -2.59 5.70
N VAL A 77 -11.19 -1.51 6.39
CA VAL A 77 -11.08 -1.45 7.85
C VAL A 77 -11.72 -0.17 8.40
N ALA A 78 -12.12 -0.20 9.67
CA ALA A 78 -12.70 0.96 10.34
C ALA A 78 -11.65 1.99 10.79
N LYS A 79 -10.44 1.53 11.09
CA LYS A 79 -9.30 2.37 11.49
C LYS A 79 -8.05 1.94 10.72
N ALA A 80 -7.19 2.89 10.38
CA ALA A 80 -5.97 2.60 9.63
C ALA A 80 -5.04 1.62 10.34
N SER A 81 -4.93 1.72 11.68
CA SER A 81 -4.14 0.79 12.49
C SER A 81 -4.64 -0.65 12.50
N HIS A 82 -5.87 -0.90 12.05
CA HIS A 82 -6.41 -2.26 11.89
C HIS A 82 -5.99 -2.91 10.56
N TYR A 83 -5.43 -2.14 9.63
CA TYR A 83 -4.96 -2.71 8.37
C TYR A 83 -3.57 -3.29 8.53
N LEU A 84 -3.49 -4.62 8.51
CA LEU A 84 -2.29 -5.39 8.81
C LEU A 84 -1.10 -5.07 7.89
N TYR A 85 -1.36 -4.73 6.63
CA TYR A 85 -0.34 -4.54 5.60
C TYR A 85 0.10 -3.08 5.41
N SER A 86 -0.05 -2.26 6.44
CA SER A 86 0.48 -0.89 6.46
C SER A 86 1.28 -0.62 7.72
N SER A 87 2.05 0.45 7.71
CA SER A 87 2.81 0.89 8.87
C SER A 87 1.98 1.67 9.91
N ALA A 88 0.68 1.85 9.70
CA ALA A 88 -0.17 2.60 10.63
C ALA A 88 -0.16 1.99 12.05
N SER A 89 -0.17 0.65 12.16
CA SER A 89 -0.08 -0.06 13.44
C SER A 89 1.26 0.15 14.15
N ASN A 90 2.36 0.33 13.42
CA ASN A 90 3.66 0.66 14.03
C ASN A 90 3.61 2.04 14.69
N TYR A 91 2.97 3.03 14.05
CA TYR A 91 2.86 4.38 14.61
C TYR A 91 1.94 4.45 15.83
N VAL A 92 0.83 3.70 15.83
CA VAL A 92 -0.19 3.77 16.88
C VAL A 92 0.11 2.83 18.06
N ASN A 93 0.52 1.59 17.77
CA ASN A 93 0.60 0.51 18.76
C ASN A 93 2.00 -0.11 18.88
N ASP A 94 3.01 0.38 18.18
CA ASP A 94 4.33 -0.25 18.03
C ASP A 94 4.27 -1.71 17.55
N ASN A 95 3.20 -2.08 16.85
CA ASN A 95 2.91 -3.45 16.43
C ASN A 95 2.59 -3.50 14.94
N GLY A 96 3.58 -3.79 14.12
CA GLY A 96 3.44 -4.01 12.69
C GLY A 96 4.16 -5.28 12.25
N ILE A 97 3.79 -5.83 11.07
CA ILE A 97 4.43 -7.04 10.52
C ILE A 97 5.94 -6.81 10.31
N ILE A 98 6.31 -5.60 9.94
CA ILE A 98 7.70 -5.22 9.64
C ILE A 98 8.10 -4.10 10.61
N THR A 99 9.29 -4.23 11.19
CA THR A 99 9.88 -3.14 11.97
C THR A 99 10.24 -1.98 11.03
N ILE A 100 9.83 -0.78 11.38
CA ILE A 100 10.10 0.43 10.62
C ILE A 100 10.87 1.45 11.46
N THR A 101 11.59 2.34 10.80
CA THR A 101 12.04 3.60 11.40
C THR A 101 10.89 4.61 11.30
N LYS A 102 10.38 5.03 12.45
CA LYS A 102 9.34 6.07 12.49
C LYS A 102 9.96 7.42 12.14
N VAL A 103 9.20 8.23 11.44
CA VAL A 103 9.54 9.63 11.21
C VAL A 103 8.86 10.45 12.30
N ASP A 104 9.64 11.29 12.97
CA ASP A 104 9.10 12.17 14.02
C ASP A 104 8.17 13.23 13.41
N ASN A 105 7.04 13.46 14.07
CA ASN A 105 6.12 14.51 13.65
C ASN A 105 6.40 15.78 14.45
N PRO A 106 6.91 16.84 13.83
CA PRO A 106 7.29 18.07 14.54
C PRO A 106 6.12 18.73 15.26
N VAL A 107 4.88 18.47 14.84
CA VAL A 107 3.68 18.95 15.56
C VAL A 107 3.47 18.21 16.87
N MET A 108 4.03 17.00 17.01
CA MET A 108 3.91 16.17 18.20
C MET A 108 4.87 16.55 19.32
N ASP A 109 6.03 17.11 19.01
CA ASP A 109 6.98 17.58 20.04
C ASP A 109 6.41 18.72 20.89
N VAL A 110 5.38 19.41 20.38
CA VAL A 110 4.69 20.50 21.08
C VAL A 110 3.50 20.01 21.92
N LEU A 111 2.97 18.81 21.63
CA LEU A 111 1.80 18.26 22.31
C LEU A 111 2.20 17.11 23.23
N LYS A 112 1.94 17.24 24.53
CA LYS A 112 2.28 16.24 25.54
C LYS A 112 1.70 14.84 25.24
N PRO A 113 2.38 13.74 25.67
CA PRO A 113 2.10 12.33 25.28
C PRO A 113 0.68 11.81 25.49
N GLN A 114 -0.16 12.47 26.27
CA GLN A 114 -1.53 12.00 26.58
C GLN A 114 -2.56 12.21 25.46
N SER A 115 -2.19 12.88 24.36
CA SER A 115 -3.12 13.19 23.26
C SER A 115 -2.76 12.51 21.92
N ILE A 116 -1.77 11.62 21.91
CA ILE A 116 -1.26 10.99 20.68
C ILE A 116 -2.33 10.16 19.96
N SER A 117 -3.19 9.46 20.73
CA SER A 117 -4.27 8.65 20.16
C SER A 117 -5.38 9.46 19.46
N ASN A 118 -5.47 10.76 19.76
CA ASN A 118 -6.50 11.65 19.18
C ASN A 118 -6.01 12.41 17.94
N ILE A 119 -4.70 12.45 17.69
CA ILE A 119 -4.10 13.21 16.59
C ILE A 119 -3.98 12.35 15.32
N TYR A 120 -3.72 11.07 15.48
CA TYR A 120 -3.84 10.12 14.38
C TYR A 120 -5.23 9.50 14.40
N ASN A 121 -6.10 9.93 13.52
CA ASN A 121 -7.34 9.21 13.19
C ASN A 121 -7.03 7.89 12.45
N TRP A 122 -5.92 7.29 12.79
CA TRP A 122 -5.46 6.04 12.18
C TRP A 122 -5.96 4.81 12.99
#